data_bbedb24c5ed733bb2d18ee303968434d
#
_entry.id   bbedb24c5ed733bb2d18ee303968434d
#
_cell.length_a   1.000
_cell.length_b   1.000
_cell.length_c   1.000
_cell.angle_alpha   90.00
_cell.angle_beta   90.00
_cell.angle_gamma   90.00
#
_symmetry.space_group_name_H-M   'P 1'
#
loop_
_entity.id
_entity.type
_entity.pdbx_description
1 polymer ?
#
loop_
_entity_poly.entity_id
_entity_poly.type
_entity_poly.pdbx_seq_one_letter_code
_entity_poly.pdbx_strand_id
1 'polypeptide(L)'
;MIKNIEVKKMNELYKLIEEKIKDAGYPGEIDGREFYNDVSDEADEKENGDYIFLIKKTEELMYRGCMTIIDDQFDLHYVDILEGDNTYHVDFDA
;
A
#
# COMPACT_ATOMS: atom_id res chain seq x y z
N MET A 1 -0.55 11.08 25.02
CA MET A 1 -0.86 11.68 24.24
C MET A 1 -0.78 11.60 22.74
N ILE A 2 -0.15 12.54 22.05
CA ILE A 2 -0.15 12.57 20.60
C ILE A 2 0.36 11.26 19.99
N LYS A 3 1.43 10.71 20.56
CA LYS A 3 1.99 9.45 20.06
C LYS A 3 1.02 8.27 20.15
N ASN A 4 0.25 8.19 21.23
CA ASN A 4 -0.72 7.11 21.39
C ASN A 4 -1.86 7.22 20.38
N ILE A 5 -2.29 8.45 20.10
CA ILE A 5 -3.33 8.70 19.11
C ILE A 5 -2.83 8.32 17.71
N GLU A 6 -1.60 8.69 17.38
CA GLU A 6 -1.00 8.36 16.09
C GLU A 6 -0.85 6.86 15.90
N VAL A 7 -0.36 6.14 16.90
CA VAL A 7 -0.22 4.69 16.85
C VAL A 7 -1.57 4.02 16.64
N LYS A 8 -2.59 4.50 17.34
CA LYS A 8 -3.94 3.95 17.20
C LYS A 8 -4.50 4.17 15.79
N LYS A 9 -4.30 5.36 15.22
CA LYS A 9 -4.73 5.67 13.86
C LYS A 9 -3.99 4.81 12.84
N MET A 10 -2.70 4.57 13.04
CA MET A 10 -1.90 3.73 12.15
C MET A 10 -2.40 2.28 12.21
N ASN A 11 -2.73 1.76 13.39
CA ASN A 11 -3.26 0.41 13.50
C ASN A 11 -4.59 0.26 12.76
N GLU A 12 -5.44 1.27 12.81
CA GLU A 12 -6.70 1.29 12.06
C GLU A 12 -6.44 1.30 10.55
N LEU A 13 -5.46 2.07 10.11
CA LEU A 13 -5.06 2.12 8.71
C LEU A 13 -4.55 0.76 8.24
N TYR A 14 -3.72 0.09 9.03
CA TYR A 14 -3.19 -1.23 8.67
C TYR A 14 -4.32 -2.25 8.51
N LYS A 15 -5.31 -2.22 9.40
CA LYS A 15 -6.49 -3.10 9.29
C LYS A 15 -7.31 -2.80 8.05
N LEU A 16 -7.49 -1.52 7.74
CA LEU A 16 -8.21 -1.11 6.54
C LEU A 16 -7.52 -1.62 5.27
N ILE A 17 -6.19 -1.52 5.22
CA ILE A 17 -5.40 -2.05 4.11
C ILE A 17 -5.65 -3.55 3.97
N GLU A 18 -5.58 -4.30 5.06
CA GLU A 18 -5.80 -5.75 5.04
C GLU A 18 -7.20 -6.10 4.56
N GLU A 19 -8.21 -5.35 5.01
CA GLU A 19 -9.59 -5.56 4.58
C GLU A 19 -9.77 -5.28 3.08
N LYS A 20 -9.19 -4.22 2.58
CA LYS A 20 -9.26 -3.89 1.16
C LYS A 20 -8.60 -4.95 0.29
N ILE A 21 -7.49 -5.50 0.74
CA ILE A 21 -6.78 -6.57 0.03
C ILE A 21 -7.67 -7.83 -0.02
N LYS A 22 -8.31 -8.18 1.08
CA LYS A 22 -9.25 -9.31 1.11
C LYS A 22 -10.45 -9.07 0.22
N ASP A 23 -11.01 -7.87 0.25
CA ASP A 23 -12.17 -7.50 -0.56
C ASP A 23 -11.86 -7.55 -2.06
N ALA A 24 -10.60 -7.34 -2.43
CA ALA A 24 -10.15 -7.46 -3.81
C ALA A 24 -10.03 -8.93 -4.27
N GLY A 25 -10.20 -9.87 -3.37
CA GLY A 25 -10.19 -11.29 -3.70
C GLY A 25 -8.84 -11.98 -3.51
N TYR A 26 -7.85 -11.30 -2.95
CA TYR A 26 -6.54 -11.93 -2.74
C TYR A 26 -6.65 -13.06 -1.70
N PRO A 27 -6.28 -14.29 -2.06
CA PRO A 27 -6.49 -15.45 -1.17
C PRO A 27 -5.45 -15.61 -0.06
N GLY A 28 -4.31 -14.93 -0.18
CA GLY A 28 -3.26 -15.00 0.82
C GLY A 28 -3.43 -13.96 1.92
N GLU A 29 -2.42 -13.85 2.76
CA GLU A 29 -2.39 -12.84 3.80
C GLU A 29 -1.24 -11.87 3.55
N ILE A 30 -1.53 -10.58 3.64
CA ILE A 30 -0.53 -9.52 3.55
C ILE A 30 -0.70 -8.67 4.79
N ASP A 31 0.38 -8.53 5.56
CA ASP A 31 0.40 -7.69 6.76
C ASP A 31 0.27 -6.23 6.33
N GLY A 32 -0.75 -5.54 6.84
CA GLY A 32 -1.02 -4.14 6.48
C GLY A 32 0.10 -3.19 6.85
N ARG A 33 0.77 -3.44 7.97
CA ARG A 33 1.91 -2.63 8.40
C ARG A 33 3.09 -2.80 7.46
N GLU A 34 3.42 -4.03 7.09
CA GLU A 34 4.51 -4.30 6.16
C GLU A 34 4.22 -3.69 4.80
N PHE A 35 2.98 -3.84 4.32
CA PHE A 35 2.53 -3.25 3.07
C PHE A 35 2.70 -1.72 3.09
N TYR A 36 2.24 -1.08 4.15
CA TYR A 36 2.35 0.37 4.30
C TYR A 36 3.81 0.82 4.30
N ASN A 37 4.66 0.10 5.03
CA ASN A 37 6.08 0.43 5.10
C ASN A 37 6.76 0.29 3.72
N ASP A 38 6.42 -0.75 2.98
CA ASP A 38 6.95 -0.96 1.63
C ASP A 38 6.57 0.19 0.70
N VAL A 39 5.30 0.61 0.74
CA VAL A 39 4.83 1.73 -0.09
C VAL A 39 5.46 3.05 0.37
N SER A 40 5.56 3.25 1.67
CA SER A 40 6.18 4.45 2.23
C SER A 40 7.65 4.57 1.81
N ASP A 41 8.37 3.46 1.76
CA ASP A 41 9.76 3.45 1.30
C ASP A 41 9.86 3.88 -0.16
N GLU A 42 8.89 3.48 -0.99
CA GLU A 42 8.85 3.92 -2.39
C GLU A 42 8.58 5.41 -2.54
N ALA A 43 7.85 5.99 -1.60
CA ALA A 43 7.54 7.42 -1.60
C ALA A 43 8.70 8.28 -1.09
N ASP A 44 9.64 7.68 -0.37
CA ASP A 44 10.71 8.41 0.28
C ASP A 44 11.61 9.14 -0.72
N GLU A 45 11.98 10.37 -0.39
CA GLU A 45 12.87 11.22 -1.19
C GLU A 45 12.33 11.59 -2.58
N LYS A 46 11.05 11.38 -2.86
CA LYS A 46 10.46 11.79 -4.13
C LYS A 46 9.89 13.20 -4.05
N GLU A 47 10.01 13.93 -5.14
CA GLU A 47 9.39 15.25 -5.28
C GLU A 47 7.89 15.13 -5.49
N ASN A 48 7.16 16.24 -5.35
CA ASN A 48 5.73 16.27 -5.61
C ASN A 48 5.42 15.81 -7.04
N GLY A 49 4.39 15.02 -7.20
CA GLY A 49 3.96 14.49 -8.50
C GLY A 49 3.27 13.16 -8.38
N ASP A 50 2.89 12.62 -9.52
CA ASP A 50 2.25 11.30 -9.63
C ASP A 50 3.30 10.26 -10.02
N TYR A 51 3.25 9.10 -9.36
CA TYR A 51 4.25 8.04 -9.57
C TYR A 51 3.58 6.68 -9.69
N ILE A 52 4.13 5.88 -10.61
CA ILE A 52 3.86 4.44 -10.67
C ILE A 52 5.06 3.75 -10.00
N PHE A 53 4.78 2.85 -9.08
CA PHE A 53 5.85 2.12 -8.39
C PHE A 53 5.70 0.62 -8.60
N LEU A 54 6.81 -0.09 -8.44
CA LEU A 54 6.85 -1.53 -8.54
C LEU A 54 7.70 -2.07 -7.39
N ILE A 55 7.11 -2.93 -6.58
CA ILE A 55 7.79 -3.55 -5.45
C ILE A 55 7.81 -5.05 -5.64
N LYS A 56 9.00 -5.63 -5.73
CA LYS A 56 9.15 -7.07 -5.86
C LYS A 56 9.36 -7.68 -4.47
N LYS A 57 8.34 -8.40 -3.97
CA LYS A 57 8.40 -9.03 -2.65
C LYS A 57 9.09 -10.40 -2.72
N THR A 58 8.72 -11.21 -3.69
CA THR A 58 9.33 -12.51 -3.96
C THR A 58 9.41 -12.68 -5.48
N GLU A 59 9.93 -13.80 -5.95
CA GLU A 59 9.95 -14.06 -7.39
C GLU A 59 8.55 -14.15 -7.99
N GLU A 60 7.56 -14.51 -7.18
CA GLU A 60 6.18 -14.70 -7.63
C GLU A 60 5.24 -13.58 -7.20
N LEU A 61 5.63 -12.76 -6.22
CA LEU A 61 4.75 -11.73 -5.64
C LEU A 61 5.33 -10.35 -5.87
N MET A 62 4.55 -9.49 -6.53
CA MET A 62 4.91 -8.10 -6.79
C MET A 62 3.72 -7.20 -6.52
N TYR A 63 4.02 -5.96 -6.16
CA TYR A 63 3.01 -4.89 -6.07
C TYR A 63 3.33 -3.84 -7.13
N ARG A 64 2.32 -3.45 -7.89
CA ARG A 64 2.42 -2.33 -8.83
C ARG A 64 1.32 -1.34 -8.49
N GLY A 65 1.71 -0.11 -8.20
CA GLY A 65 0.73 0.86 -7.73
C GLY A 65 0.94 2.25 -8.27
N CYS A 66 -0.01 3.12 -7.91
CA CYS A 66 0.02 4.52 -8.29
C CYS A 66 -0.20 5.37 -7.06
N MET A 67 0.63 6.39 -6.89
CA MET A 67 0.51 7.33 -5.78
C MET A 67 0.82 8.75 -6.21
N THR A 68 0.29 9.70 -5.47
CA THR A 68 0.61 11.12 -5.62
C THR A 68 1.40 11.58 -4.40
N ILE A 69 2.49 12.28 -4.61
CA ILE A 69 3.30 12.86 -3.54
C ILE A 69 3.00 14.35 -3.46
N ILE A 70 2.65 14.82 -2.27
CA ILE A 70 2.42 16.26 -2.00
C ILE A 70 3.00 16.57 -0.63
N ASP A 71 3.99 17.47 -0.57
CA ASP A 71 4.58 18.00 0.68
C ASP A 71 5.01 16.88 1.64
N ASP A 72 5.80 15.94 1.13
CA ASP A 72 6.35 14.79 1.87
C ASP A 72 5.31 13.78 2.35
N GLN A 73 4.08 13.88 1.86
CA GLN A 73 3.03 12.91 2.13
C GLN A 73 2.66 12.19 0.84
N PHE A 74 2.20 10.97 0.95
CA PHE A 74 1.74 10.24 -0.21
C PHE A 74 0.26 9.87 -0.08
N ASP A 75 -0.42 9.89 -1.22
CA ASP A 75 -1.80 9.47 -1.37
C ASP A 75 -1.82 8.27 -2.32
N LEU A 76 -2.13 7.10 -1.79
CA LEU A 76 -2.12 5.86 -2.54
C LEU A 76 -3.46 5.68 -3.24
N HIS A 77 -3.45 5.57 -4.57
CA HIS A 77 -4.67 5.44 -5.35
C HIS A 77 -5.09 4.00 -5.56
N TYR A 78 -4.18 3.16 -5.98
CA TYR A 78 -4.44 1.73 -6.15
C TYR A 78 -3.14 0.93 -6.09
N VAL A 79 -3.29 -0.36 -5.84
CA VAL A 79 -2.18 -1.31 -5.97
C VAL A 79 -2.72 -2.58 -6.63
N ASP A 80 -2.03 -3.03 -7.65
CA ASP A 80 -2.26 -4.34 -8.23
C ASP A 80 -1.31 -5.32 -7.57
N ILE A 81 -1.86 -6.38 -6.99
CA ILE A 81 -1.09 -7.48 -6.43
C ILE A 81 -0.95 -8.53 -7.51
N LEU A 82 0.29 -8.76 -7.93
CA LEU A 82 0.61 -9.68 -9.01
C LEU A 82 1.24 -10.93 -8.40
N GLU A 83 0.53 -12.03 -8.45
CA GLU A 83 1.03 -13.30 -7.92
C GLU A 83 0.90 -14.40 -8.98
N GLY A 84 2.05 -14.85 -9.49
CA GLY A 84 2.05 -15.76 -10.62
C GLY A 84 1.33 -15.14 -11.81
N ASP A 85 0.32 -15.83 -12.32
CA ASP A 85 -0.50 -15.34 -13.44
C ASP A 85 -1.74 -14.57 -12.98
N ASN A 86 -1.91 -14.36 -11.69
CA ASN A 86 -3.09 -13.72 -11.13
C ASN A 86 -2.82 -12.26 -10.78
N THR A 87 -3.82 -11.41 -11.01
CA THR A 87 -3.77 -9.98 -10.66
C THR A 87 -4.98 -9.64 -9.79
N TYR A 88 -4.71 -8.98 -8.67
CA TYR A 88 -5.75 -8.53 -7.75
C TYR A 88 -5.64 -7.01 -7.62
N HIS A 89 -6.65 -6.30 -8.12
CA HIS A 89 -6.67 -4.84 -8.11
C HIS A 89 -7.26 -4.34 -6.80
N VAL A 90 -6.47 -3.61 -6.03
CA VAL A 90 -6.91 -3.03 -4.75
C VAL A 90 -7.05 -1.52 -4.94
N ASP A 91 -8.28 -1.02 -4.83
CA ASP A 91 -8.59 0.39 -5.03
C ASP A 91 -8.65 1.09 -3.67
N PHE A 92 -7.81 2.07 -3.46
CA PHE A 92 -7.74 2.84 -2.22
C PHE A 92 -8.47 4.18 -2.31
N ASP A 93 -8.92 4.57 -3.50
CA ASP A 93 -9.68 5.81 -3.70
C ASP A 93 -11.19 5.63 -3.53
N ALA A 94 -11.65 4.40 -3.56
CA ALA A 94 -13.09 4.10 -3.48
C ALA A 94 -13.60 4.10 -2.04
#